data_a346d0636a91e3034225b8831b8d60ee
#
_entry.id   a346d0636a91e3034225b8831b8d60ee
#
_cell.length_a   1.000
_cell.length_b   1.000
_cell.length_c   1.000
_cell.angle_alpha   90.00
_cell.angle_beta   90.00
_cell.angle_gamma   90.00
#
_symmetry.space_group_name_H-M   'P 1'
#
loop_
_entity.id
_entity.type
_entity.pdbx_description
1 polymer ?
#
loop_
_entity_poly.entity_id
_entity_poly.type
_entity_poly.pdbx_seq_one_letter_code
_entity_poly.pdbx_strand_id
1 'polypeptide(L)'
;MSRIRFYFDHSLAGYFLRRAREKWFTRPPQRVNHHGVTLQVDCLPQEMQGILLAGRYECAEVALIPGFITAEDKVLEIGGAIGFLGLYCRKIAGVKEFVSVEPNPKTIAYLRSNYELNGIKPVLIEAALAAADGPVQLQISNLFWTDSLVSKADQSTGQPITVAGLSFASLVERAGLQFNTLIIDIEGGEKYIAFSDLPEAVTKMLIEIHPEIIGMEAYKVLETLIRSGFSVQGHSWNTWSLQREKAFRPRGQG
;
A
#
# COMPACT_ATOMS: atom_id res chain seq x y z
N MET A 1 -0.07 -5.63 27.57
CA MET A 1 -1.28 -4.77 27.52
C MET A 1 -1.86 -4.57 26.09
N SER A 2 -1.18 -4.98 24.99
CA SER A 2 -1.62 -4.76 23.60
C SER A 2 -2.68 -5.73 23.08
N ARG A 3 -2.73 -6.98 23.58
CA ARG A 3 -3.69 -8.01 23.11
C ARG A 3 -5.16 -7.76 23.47
N ILE A 4 -5.43 -7.03 24.54
CA ILE A 4 -6.82 -6.75 24.99
C ILE A 4 -7.47 -5.63 24.18
N ARG A 5 -6.71 -4.66 23.66
CA ARG A 5 -7.23 -3.57 22.82
C ARG A 5 -7.73 -4.04 21.46
N PHE A 6 -7.09 -5.04 20.87
CA PHE A 6 -7.45 -5.59 19.56
C PHE A 6 -8.80 -6.34 19.59
N TYR A 7 -9.10 -7.06 20.69
CA TYR A 7 -10.36 -7.81 20.82
C TYR A 7 -11.59 -6.90 21.04
N PHE A 8 -11.42 -5.74 21.70
CA PHE A 8 -12.53 -4.80 21.93
C PHE A 8 -12.98 -4.06 20.67
N ASP A 9 -12.09 -3.82 19.72
CA ASP A 9 -12.41 -3.10 18.46
C ASP A 9 -13.24 -3.93 17.48
N HIS A 10 -13.24 -5.26 17.58
CA HIS A 10 -14.07 -6.15 16.78
C HIS A 10 -15.34 -6.65 17.52
N SER A 11 -15.60 -6.15 18.72
CA SER A 11 -16.83 -6.46 19.45
C SER A 11 -18.06 -5.75 18.85
N LEU A 12 -19.25 -6.33 19.05
CA LEU A 12 -20.52 -5.69 18.68
C LEU A 12 -20.65 -4.28 19.29
N ALA A 13 -20.17 -4.07 20.52
CA ALA A 13 -20.13 -2.75 21.17
C ALA A 13 -19.21 -1.76 20.42
N GLY A 14 -18.03 -2.19 19.97
CA GLY A 14 -17.14 -1.40 19.12
C GLY A 14 -17.78 -1.07 17.76
N TYR A 15 -18.54 -2.00 17.19
CA TYR A 15 -19.30 -1.77 15.95
C TYR A 15 -20.40 -0.71 16.14
N PHE A 16 -21.20 -0.79 17.23
CA PHE A 16 -22.26 0.18 17.50
C PHE A 16 -21.72 1.57 17.87
N LEU A 17 -20.63 1.65 18.63
CA LEU A 17 -19.97 2.92 18.96
C LEU A 17 -19.37 3.59 17.69
N ARG A 18 -18.83 2.82 16.77
CA ARG A 18 -18.34 3.31 15.47
C ARG A 18 -19.49 3.84 14.62
N ARG A 19 -20.59 3.09 14.50
CA ARG A 19 -21.76 3.52 13.74
C ARG A 19 -22.49 4.73 14.35
N ALA A 20 -22.50 4.86 15.68
CA ALA A 20 -22.99 6.06 16.36
C ALA A 20 -22.11 7.28 16.02
N ARG A 21 -20.79 7.08 15.97
CA ARG A 21 -19.83 8.13 15.59
C ARG A 21 -19.99 8.56 14.13
N GLU A 22 -20.26 7.66 13.22
CA GLU A 22 -20.55 7.95 11.79
C GLU A 22 -21.83 8.80 11.63
N LYS A 23 -22.86 8.59 12.47
CA LYS A 23 -24.14 9.32 12.41
C LYS A 23 -24.13 10.69 13.12
N TRP A 24 -23.15 10.97 13.98
CA TRP A 24 -23.15 12.19 14.80
C TRP A 24 -22.47 13.39 14.12
N PHE A 25 -21.73 13.18 13.03
CA PHE A 25 -21.12 14.27 12.32
C PHE A 25 -22.04 14.78 11.21
N THR A 26 -22.72 15.88 11.43
CA THR A 26 -23.43 16.63 10.38
C THR A 26 -22.45 17.21 9.33
N ARG A 27 -21.19 17.37 9.69
CA ARG A 27 -20.05 17.64 8.80
C ARG A 27 -18.85 16.84 9.28
N PRO A 28 -18.10 16.17 8.39
CA PRO A 28 -16.89 15.49 8.78
C PRO A 28 -15.86 16.49 9.30
N PRO A 29 -14.99 16.09 10.25
CA PRO A 29 -13.86 16.93 10.61
C PRO A 29 -12.95 17.11 9.39
N GLN A 30 -12.30 18.27 9.30
CA GLN A 30 -11.35 18.51 8.21
C GLN A 30 -10.18 17.54 8.22
N ARG A 31 -9.77 17.11 9.42
CA ARG A 31 -8.59 16.26 9.62
C ARG A 31 -8.88 15.20 10.66
N VAL A 32 -8.20 14.07 10.52
CA VAL A 32 -8.20 12.97 11.49
C VAL A 32 -6.77 12.56 11.81
N ASN A 33 -6.51 12.16 13.07
CA ASN A 33 -5.29 11.44 13.41
C ASN A 33 -5.59 9.94 13.29
N HIS A 34 -4.92 9.30 12.33
CA HIS A 34 -5.03 7.87 12.07
C HIS A 34 -3.68 7.22 12.35
N HIS A 35 -3.59 6.42 13.41
CA HIS A 35 -2.36 5.75 13.86
C HIS A 35 -1.12 6.68 13.97
N GLY A 36 -1.28 7.93 14.41
CA GLY A 36 -0.20 8.91 14.55
C GLY A 36 0.08 9.74 13.29
N VAL A 37 -0.64 9.49 12.20
CA VAL A 37 -0.58 10.27 10.95
C VAL A 37 -1.79 11.20 10.86
N THR A 38 -1.58 12.47 10.54
CA THR A 38 -2.64 13.43 10.30
C THR A 38 -3.06 13.37 8.84
N LEU A 39 -4.35 13.08 8.59
CA LEU A 39 -4.91 12.99 7.23
C LEU A 39 -6.01 14.01 7.05
N GLN A 40 -6.10 14.60 5.86
CA GLN A 40 -7.23 15.42 5.45
C GLN A 40 -8.42 14.53 5.09
N VAL A 41 -9.62 14.90 5.54
CA VAL A 41 -10.82 14.05 5.41
C VAL A 41 -11.92 14.71 4.59
N ASP A 42 -12.17 15.99 4.79
CA ASP A 42 -13.30 16.72 4.22
C ASP A 42 -13.32 16.80 2.68
N CYS A 43 -12.15 16.65 2.04
CA CYS A 43 -12.01 16.62 0.58
C CYS A 43 -12.16 15.21 -0.03
N LEU A 44 -12.22 14.17 0.79
CA LEU A 44 -12.35 12.78 0.33
C LEU A 44 -13.80 12.40 0.04
N PRO A 45 -14.05 11.36 -0.78
CA PRO A 45 -15.37 10.77 -0.92
C PRO A 45 -15.96 10.32 0.42
N GLN A 46 -17.28 10.43 0.58
CA GLN A 46 -17.98 10.17 1.85
C GLN A 46 -17.69 8.78 2.43
N GLU A 47 -17.55 7.78 1.58
CA GLU A 47 -17.25 6.43 2.01
C GLU A 47 -15.84 6.32 2.64
N MET A 48 -14.86 6.95 2.01
CA MET A 48 -13.49 7.02 2.55
C MET A 48 -13.44 7.80 3.86
N GLN A 49 -14.21 8.90 3.96
CA GLN A 49 -14.36 9.61 5.23
C GLN A 49 -14.85 8.67 6.33
N GLY A 50 -15.88 7.84 6.03
CA GLY A 50 -16.41 6.85 6.96
C GLY A 50 -15.37 5.82 7.39
N ILE A 51 -14.57 5.30 6.46
CA ILE A 51 -13.50 4.32 6.73
C ILE A 51 -12.42 4.93 7.64
N LEU A 52 -11.96 6.14 7.34
CA LEU A 52 -10.96 6.86 8.14
C LEU A 52 -11.48 7.21 9.53
N LEU A 53 -12.71 7.73 9.64
CA LEU A 53 -13.32 8.08 10.93
C LEU A 53 -13.59 6.85 11.79
N ALA A 54 -13.86 5.70 11.17
CA ALA A 54 -13.97 4.42 11.86
C ALA A 54 -12.61 3.83 12.27
N GLY A 55 -11.49 4.42 11.83
CA GLY A 55 -10.13 3.91 12.09
C GLY A 55 -9.84 2.58 11.40
N ARG A 56 -10.42 2.34 10.20
CA ARG A 56 -10.32 1.04 9.51
C ARG A 56 -9.44 1.05 8.26
N TYR A 57 -8.97 2.23 7.84
CA TYR A 57 -8.13 2.35 6.66
C TYR A 57 -6.77 1.68 6.91
N GLU A 58 -6.31 0.84 6.00
CA GLU A 58 -5.01 0.14 6.05
C GLU A 58 -4.74 -0.59 7.39
N CYS A 59 -5.77 -1.13 8.02
CA CYS A 59 -5.62 -1.79 9.32
C CYS A 59 -4.78 -3.07 9.25
N ALA A 60 -4.82 -3.78 8.14
CA ALA A 60 -4.05 -5.00 7.92
C ALA A 60 -2.55 -4.68 7.87
N GLU A 61 -2.18 -3.66 7.11
CA GLU A 61 -0.81 -3.16 6.94
C GLU A 61 -0.26 -2.63 8.26
N VAL A 62 -1.04 -1.77 8.94
CA VAL A 62 -0.66 -1.23 10.26
C VAL A 62 -0.43 -2.34 11.29
N ALA A 63 -1.15 -3.45 11.21
CA ALA A 63 -0.95 -4.58 12.10
C ALA A 63 0.35 -5.35 11.83
N LEU A 64 0.83 -5.34 10.59
CA LEU A 64 2.00 -6.11 10.13
C LEU A 64 3.31 -5.31 10.13
N ILE A 65 3.25 -3.98 9.98
CA ILE A 65 4.44 -3.11 9.90
C ILE A 65 5.27 -3.11 11.20
N PRO A 66 4.69 -3.02 12.42
CA PRO A 66 5.48 -2.93 13.64
C PRO A 66 6.42 -4.13 13.85
N GLY A 67 7.72 -3.87 13.96
CA GLY A 67 8.76 -4.88 14.10
C GLY A 67 9.17 -5.57 12.80
N PHE A 68 8.41 -5.39 11.72
CA PHE A 68 8.74 -5.91 10.39
C PHE A 68 9.44 -4.87 9.54
N ILE A 69 8.87 -3.66 9.42
CA ILE A 69 9.52 -2.52 8.75
C ILE A 69 10.15 -1.63 9.82
N THR A 70 11.41 -1.27 9.64
CA THR A 70 12.24 -0.54 10.61
C THR A 70 12.89 0.69 9.98
N ALA A 71 13.56 1.49 10.80
CA ALA A 71 14.24 2.71 10.34
C ALA A 71 15.42 2.46 9.37
N GLU A 72 15.94 1.24 9.35
CA GLU A 72 17.05 0.82 8.48
C GLU A 72 16.57 0.39 7.10
N ASP A 73 15.26 0.20 6.93
CA ASP A 73 14.71 -0.22 5.66
C ASP A 73 14.66 0.93 4.65
N LYS A 74 14.92 0.59 3.40
CA LYS A 74 14.78 1.46 2.24
C LYS A 74 13.60 0.92 1.43
N VAL A 75 12.55 1.71 1.34
CA VAL A 75 11.24 1.23 0.90
C VAL A 75 10.87 1.78 -0.47
N LEU A 76 10.46 0.91 -1.37
CA LEU A 76 9.71 1.23 -2.57
C LEU A 76 8.26 0.78 -2.36
N GLU A 77 7.33 1.73 -2.35
CA GLU A 77 5.89 1.51 -2.30
C GLU A 77 5.30 1.60 -3.70
N ILE A 78 4.52 0.61 -4.10
CA ILE A 78 3.77 0.59 -5.36
C ILE A 78 2.29 0.54 -5.00
N GLY A 79 1.57 1.65 -5.27
CA GLY A 79 0.23 1.94 -4.79
C GLY A 79 0.26 2.88 -3.59
N GLY A 80 0.65 4.15 -3.82
CA GLY A 80 0.81 5.14 -2.73
C GLY A 80 -0.51 5.69 -2.21
N ALA A 81 -1.60 5.51 -2.94
CA ALA A 81 -2.94 5.99 -2.60
C ALA A 81 -2.94 7.42 -2.02
N ILE A 82 -3.58 7.66 -0.89
CA ILE A 82 -3.59 8.97 -0.21
C ILE A 82 -2.31 9.25 0.60
N GLY A 83 -1.30 8.39 0.53
CA GLY A 83 0.01 8.55 1.17
C GLY A 83 0.05 8.13 2.64
N PHE A 84 -0.93 7.38 3.12
CA PHE A 84 -0.99 7.00 4.53
C PHE A 84 0.14 6.04 4.93
N LEU A 85 0.35 4.94 4.18
CA LEU A 85 1.40 3.95 4.52
C LEU A 85 2.79 4.57 4.46
N GLY A 86 3.07 5.38 3.43
CA GLY A 86 4.33 6.11 3.34
C GLY A 86 4.56 7.04 4.53
N LEU A 87 3.54 7.79 4.96
CA LEU A 87 3.61 8.64 6.15
C LEU A 87 3.76 7.82 7.43
N TYR A 88 3.05 6.70 7.56
CA TYR A 88 3.17 5.80 8.70
C TYR A 88 4.58 5.22 8.81
N CYS A 89 5.13 4.71 7.71
CA CYS A 89 6.51 4.21 7.68
C CYS A 89 7.51 5.31 8.04
N ARG A 90 7.36 6.52 7.52
CA ARG A 90 8.26 7.64 7.78
C ARG A 90 8.18 8.18 9.22
N LYS A 91 6.96 8.33 9.77
CA LYS A 91 6.75 8.95 11.09
C LYS A 91 6.83 7.96 12.23
N ILE A 92 6.30 6.74 12.02
CA ILE A 92 6.11 5.78 13.11
C ILE A 92 7.19 4.71 13.08
N ALA A 93 7.47 4.10 11.90
CA ALA A 93 8.55 3.13 11.78
C ALA A 93 9.94 3.79 11.61
N GLY A 94 10.01 5.10 11.34
CA GLY A 94 11.26 5.85 11.26
C GLY A 94 12.05 5.69 9.97
N VAL A 95 11.44 5.13 8.91
CA VAL A 95 12.05 4.93 7.59
C VAL A 95 12.51 6.27 7.02
N LYS A 96 13.76 6.33 6.57
CA LYS A 96 14.35 7.56 6.01
C LYS A 96 14.27 7.63 4.50
N GLU A 97 14.49 6.51 3.82
CA GLU A 97 14.49 6.40 2.37
C GLU A 97 13.22 5.68 1.92
N PHE A 98 12.29 6.43 1.33
CA PHE A 98 10.97 5.96 0.93
C PHE A 98 10.57 6.62 -0.39
N VAL A 99 10.23 5.80 -1.38
CA VAL A 99 9.71 6.22 -2.69
C VAL A 99 8.33 5.62 -2.86
N SER A 100 7.34 6.44 -3.19
CA SER A 100 5.99 6.00 -3.53
C SER A 100 5.78 6.04 -5.04
N VAL A 101 4.98 5.10 -5.55
CA VAL A 101 4.50 5.06 -6.93
C VAL A 101 2.98 5.14 -6.90
N GLU A 102 2.39 6.11 -7.59
CA GLU A 102 0.94 6.31 -7.66
C GLU A 102 0.56 6.86 -9.04
N PRO A 103 -0.38 6.24 -9.78
CA PRO A 103 -0.73 6.67 -11.12
C PRO A 103 -1.82 7.75 -11.18
N ASN A 104 -2.77 7.79 -10.22
CA ASN A 104 -3.96 8.63 -10.33
C ASN A 104 -3.65 10.08 -9.91
N PRO A 105 -3.74 11.07 -10.83
CA PRO A 105 -3.46 12.48 -10.50
C PRO A 105 -4.31 13.03 -9.36
N LYS A 106 -5.56 12.56 -9.21
CA LYS A 106 -6.45 12.98 -8.13
C LYS A 106 -5.98 12.46 -6.79
N THR A 107 -5.59 11.20 -6.75
CA THR A 107 -5.06 10.54 -5.55
C THR A 107 -3.72 11.13 -5.16
N ILE A 108 -2.85 11.43 -6.14
CA ILE A 108 -1.59 12.14 -5.96
C ILE A 108 -1.79 13.50 -5.27
N ALA A 109 -2.84 14.23 -5.63
CA ALA A 109 -3.14 15.51 -4.99
C ALA A 109 -3.43 15.34 -3.48
N TYR A 110 -4.18 14.29 -3.10
CA TYR A 110 -4.43 13.95 -1.70
C TYR A 110 -3.14 13.52 -0.98
N LEU A 111 -2.33 12.66 -1.62
CA LEU A 111 -1.04 12.24 -1.11
C LEU A 111 -0.15 13.44 -0.78
N ARG A 112 0.03 14.34 -1.74
CA ARG A 112 0.85 15.57 -1.56
C ARG A 112 0.35 16.43 -0.40
N SER A 113 -0.98 16.66 -0.32
CA SER A 113 -1.61 17.41 0.77
C SER A 113 -1.37 16.75 2.13
N ASN A 114 -1.53 15.43 2.22
CA ASN A 114 -1.29 14.70 3.46
C ASN A 114 0.18 14.74 3.89
N TYR A 115 1.11 14.64 2.95
CA TYR A 115 2.54 14.76 3.24
C TYR A 115 2.88 16.16 3.75
N GLU A 116 2.34 17.22 3.14
CA GLU A 116 2.51 18.61 3.60
C GLU A 116 1.98 18.81 5.02
N LEU A 117 0.77 18.30 5.33
CA LEU A 117 0.18 18.33 6.67
C LEU A 117 1.06 17.68 7.74
N ASN A 118 1.88 16.73 7.37
CA ASN A 118 2.80 16.03 8.27
C ASN A 118 4.24 16.58 8.24
N GLY A 119 4.50 17.64 7.48
CA GLY A 119 5.82 18.28 7.37
C GLY A 119 6.86 17.38 6.67
N ILE A 120 6.42 16.44 5.82
CA ILE A 120 7.28 15.51 5.10
C ILE A 120 7.17 15.78 3.60
N LYS A 121 8.29 15.80 2.88
CA LYS A 121 8.30 15.88 1.42
C LYS A 121 8.26 14.48 0.83
N PRO A 122 7.27 14.14 -0.03
CA PRO A 122 7.24 12.84 -0.70
C PRO A 122 8.32 12.76 -1.79
N VAL A 123 8.86 11.56 -1.99
CA VAL A 123 9.53 11.16 -3.24
C VAL A 123 8.55 10.29 -3.99
N LEU A 124 8.04 10.77 -5.13
CA LEU A 124 6.89 10.20 -5.81
C LEU A 124 7.20 9.97 -7.30
N ILE A 125 6.84 8.80 -7.78
CA ILE A 125 6.81 8.44 -9.20
C ILE A 125 5.34 8.40 -9.63
N GLU A 126 4.94 9.30 -10.52
CA GLU A 126 3.57 9.41 -11.03
C GLU A 126 3.41 8.47 -12.23
N ALA A 127 3.22 7.19 -11.96
CA ALA A 127 3.06 6.14 -12.95
C ALA A 127 2.31 4.94 -12.39
N ALA A 128 1.72 4.12 -13.28
CA ALA A 128 1.22 2.80 -12.95
C ALA A 128 2.30 1.75 -13.18
N LEU A 129 2.34 0.70 -12.36
CA LEU A 129 3.06 -0.51 -12.71
C LEU A 129 2.34 -1.21 -13.85
N ALA A 130 3.03 -1.50 -14.95
CA ALA A 130 2.50 -2.11 -16.15
C ALA A 130 3.42 -3.22 -16.68
N ALA A 131 2.92 -4.02 -17.62
CA ALA A 131 3.72 -5.07 -18.26
C ALA A 131 4.90 -4.52 -19.09
N ALA A 132 4.77 -3.29 -19.59
CA ALA A 132 5.77 -2.59 -20.41
C ALA A 132 5.62 -1.07 -20.24
N ASP A 133 6.67 -0.33 -20.57
CA ASP A 133 6.64 1.12 -20.56
C ASP A 133 5.74 1.67 -21.66
N GLY A 134 5.00 2.73 -21.35
CA GLY A 134 4.11 3.41 -22.28
C GLY A 134 2.82 3.90 -21.61
N PRO A 135 1.92 4.55 -22.39
CA PRO A 135 0.64 4.98 -21.86
C PRO A 135 -0.28 3.78 -21.58
N VAL A 136 -0.93 3.78 -20.41
CA VAL A 136 -1.91 2.76 -20.02
C VAL A 136 -3.24 3.38 -19.61
N GLN A 137 -4.33 2.61 -19.71
CA GLN A 137 -5.66 3.04 -19.29
C GLN A 137 -5.89 2.63 -17.84
N LEU A 138 -6.00 3.61 -16.94
CA LEU A 138 -6.38 3.40 -15.55
C LEU A 138 -7.91 3.49 -15.44
N GLN A 139 -8.53 2.43 -14.99
CA GLN A 139 -9.97 2.41 -14.71
C GLN A 139 -10.21 3.16 -13.40
N ILE A 140 -10.98 4.24 -13.49
CA ILE A 140 -11.33 5.04 -12.31
C ILE A 140 -12.60 4.47 -11.71
N SER A 141 -12.54 4.13 -10.44
CA SER A 141 -13.71 3.78 -9.65
C SER A 141 -14.25 4.98 -8.87
N ASN A 142 -15.49 4.91 -8.39
CA ASN A 142 -16.00 5.90 -7.43
C ASN A 142 -15.21 5.85 -6.10
N LEU A 143 -14.59 4.72 -5.84
CA LEU A 143 -13.72 4.46 -4.71
C LEU A 143 -12.27 4.48 -5.25
N PHE A 144 -11.66 5.65 -5.32
CA PHE A 144 -10.36 5.86 -5.98
C PHE A 144 -9.23 4.96 -5.45
N TRP A 145 -9.38 4.39 -4.27
CA TRP A 145 -8.44 3.40 -3.71
C TRP A 145 -8.63 1.99 -4.30
N THR A 146 -9.65 1.79 -5.14
CA THR A 146 -9.85 0.57 -5.93
C THR A 146 -9.62 0.82 -7.42
N ASP A 147 -8.90 1.86 -7.79
CA ASP A 147 -8.51 2.14 -9.16
C ASP A 147 -7.54 1.07 -9.66
N SER A 148 -7.77 0.53 -10.84
CA SER A 148 -7.07 -0.64 -11.34
C SER A 148 -6.78 -0.55 -12.84
N LEU A 149 -5.69 -1.17 -13.30
CA LEU A 149 -5.48 -1.48 -14.70
C LEU A 149 -6.32 -2.68 -15.17
N VAL A 150 -6.91 -3.42 -14.25
CA VAL A 150 -7.76 -4.58 -14.54
C VAL A 150 -9.22 -4.14 -14.45
N SER A 151 -9.97 -4.32 -15.56
CA SER A 151 -11.40 -3.99 -15.60
C SER A 151 -12.17 -4.91 -14.65
N LYS A 152 -12.77 -4.34 -13.61
CA LYS A 152 -13.87 -4.99 -12.84
C LYS A 152 -15.18 -4.65 -13.54
N ALA A 153 -15.87 -5.62 -14.11
CA ALA A 153 -17.07 -5.41 -14.95
C ALA A 153 -18.19 -4.63 -14.23
N ASP A 154 -18.23 -4.60 -12.91
CA ASP A 154 -19.32 -4.02 -12.11
C ASP A 154 -18.96 -2.75 -11.29
N GLN A 155 -17.72 -2.31 -11.24
CA GLN A 155 -17.30 -1.22 -10.34
C GLN A 155 -16.70 0.02 -11.04
N SER A 156 -16.40 -0.04 -12.33
CA SER A 156 -15.92 1.13 -13.06
C SER A 156 -17.10 2.04 -13.43
N THR A 157 -17.24 3.14 -12.73
CA THR A 157 -18.31 4.14 -13.00
C THR A 157 -17.75 5.42 -13.63
N GLY A 158 -16.42 5.56 -13.66
CA GLY A 158 -15.71 6.68 -14.29
C GLY A 158 -15.20 6.37 -15.69
N GLN A 159 -14.97 7.43 -16.46
CA GLN A 159 -14.22 7.29 -17.71
C GLN A 159 -12.77 6.92 -17.39
N PRO A 160 -12.17 5.93 -18.07
CA PRO A 160 -10.76 5.61 -17.89
C PRO A 160 -9.89 6.82 -18.24
N ILE A 161 -8.80 6.98 -17.52
CA ILE A 161 -7.80 8.01 -17.81
C ILE A 161 -6.52 7.38 -18.35
N THR A 162 -5.83 8.09 -19.23
CA THR A 162 -4.51 7.67 -19.69
C THR A 162 -3.45 8.17 -18.73
N VAL A 163 -2.63 7.26 -18.20
CA VAL A 163 -1.51 7.56 -17.31
C VAL A 163 -0.21 6.94 -17.85
N ALA A 164 0.93 7.38 -17.34
CA ALA A 164 2.20 6.74 -17.63
C ALA A 164 2.19 5.32 -17.04
N GLY A 165 2.52 4.31 -17.84
CA GLY A 165 2.81 2.96 -17.37
C GLY A 165 4.32 2.74 -17.39
N LEU A 166 4.84 2.09 -16.37
CA LEU A 166 6.24 1.68 -16.28
C LEU A 166 6.31 0.20 -15.95
N SER A 167 7.21 -0.51 -16.59
CA SER A 167 7.58 -1.85 -16.19
C SER A 167 8.21 -1.84 -14.79
N PHE A 168 8.22 -2.97 -14.11
CA PHE A 168 8.87 -3.06 -12.79
C PHE A 168 10.35 -2.64 -12.86
N ALA A 169 11.08 -3.06 -13.90
CA ALA A 169 12.47 -2.68 -14.11
C ALA A 169 12.65 -1.16 -14.25
N SER A 170 11.79 -0.50 -15.04
CA SER A 170 11.82 0.96 -15.21
C SER A 170 11.41 1.71 -13.95
N LEU A 171 10.49 1.16 -13.14
CA LEU A 171 10.16 1.72 -11.83
C LEU A 171 11.35 1.67 -10.88
N VAL A 172 12.05 0.53 -10.82
CA VAL A 172 13.27 0.34 -10.01
C VAL A 172 14.34 1.32 -10.41
N GLU A 173 14.62 1.46 -11.71
CA GLU A 173 15.59 2.42 -12.24
C GLU A 173 15.21 3.85 -11.88
N ARG A 174 13.95 4.23 -12.10
CA ARG A 174 13.45 5.57 -11.85
C ARG A 174 13.42 5.93 -10.37
N ALA A 175 13.20 4.96 -9.49
CA ALA A 175 13.25 5.17 -8.05
C ALA A 175 14.65 5.64 -7.59
N GLY A 176 15.72 5.24 -8.29
CA GLY A 176 17.09 5.65 -7.99
C GLY A 176 17.53 5.23 -6.58
N LEU A 177 16.81 4.30 -5.97
CA LEU A 177 16.97 3.83 -4.61
C LEU A 177 17.36 2.36 -4.62
N GLN A 178 18.43 2.01 -3.92
CA GLN A 178 18.71 0.60 -3.62
C GLN A 178 17.83 0.12 -2.46
N PHE A 179 16.56 -0.14 -2.76
CA PHE A 179 15.60 -0.59 -1.76
C PHE A 179 15.83 -2.06 -1.37
N ASN A 180 15.47 -2.38 -0.12
CA ASN A 180 15.47 -3.74 0.42
C ASN A 180 14.08 -4.21 0.81
N THR A 181 13.09 -3.31 0.78
CA THR A 181 11.72 -3.55 1.19
C THR A 181 10.75 -3.05 0.12
N LEU A 182 9.82 -3.90 -0.28
CA LEU A 182 8.69 -3.56 -1.14
C LEU A 182 7.40 -3.48 -0.33
N ILE A 183 6.59 -2.46 -0.58
CA ILE A 183 5.18 -2.43 -0.20
C ILE A 183 4.39 -2.41 -1.50
N ILE A 184 3.41 -3.32 -1.64
CA ILE A 184 2.64 -3.49 -2.88
C ILE A 184 1.16 -3.58 -2.53
N ASP A 185 0.37 -2.63 -3.04
CA ASP A 185 -1.08 -2.62 -3.01
C ASP A 185 -1.59 -1.91 -4.29
N ILE A 186 -1.91 -2.68 -5.33
CA ILE A 186 -2.18 -2.18 -6.68
C ILE A 186 -3.39 -2.80 -7.37
N GLU A 187 -4.33 -3.29 -6.59
CA GLU A 187 -5.66 -3.68 -7.06
C GLU A 187 -5.64 -4.58 -8.34
N GLY A 188 -4.88 -5.68 -8.26
CA GLY A 188 -4.78 -6.69 -9.32
C GLY A 188 -3.62 -6.47 -10.29
N GLY A 189 -2.79 -5.45 -10.08
CA GLY A 189 -1.55 -5.22 -10.83
C GLY A 189 -0.40 -6.14 -10.42
N GLU A 190 -0.54 -6.90 -9.33
CA GLU A 190 0.49 -7.80 -8.79
C GLU A 190 0.96 -8.83 -9.83
N LYS A 191 0.08 -9.23 -10.74
CA LYS A 191 0.38 -10.15 -11.85
C LYS A 191 1.40 -9.61 -12.86
N TYR A 192 1.69 -8.30 -12.87
CA TYR A 192 2.68 -7.69 -13.75
C TYR A 192 4.09 -7.69 -13.16
N ILE A 193 4.26 -8.16 -11.93
CA ILE A 193 5.57 -8.25 -11.28
C ILE A 193 6.16 -9.63 -11.53
N ALA A 194 7.34 -9.69 -12.12
CA ALA A 194 8.14 -10.90 -12.22
C ALA A 194 8.83 -11.18 -10.87
N PHE A 195 8.10 -11.74 -9.92
CA PHE A 195 8.62 -11.99 -8.56
C PHE A 195 9.81 -12.93 -8.51
N SER A 196 10.01 -13.76 -9.53
CA SER A 196 11.22 -14.58 -9.71
C SER A 196 12.47 -13.74 -9.94
N ASP A 197 12.33 -12.54 -10.49
CA ASP A 197 13.42 -11.70 -10.99
C ASP A 197 13.71 -10.52 -10.05
N LEU A 198 13.14 -10.55 -8.84
CA LEU A 198 13.38 -9.51 -7.84
C LEU A 198 14.87 -9.44 -7.47
N PRO A 199 15.45 -8.22 -7.39
CA PRO A 199 16.82 -8.03 -6.94
C PRO A 199 17.11 -8.76 -5.63
N GLU A 200 18.28 -9.37 -5.50
CA GLU A 200 18.72 -10.04 -4.26
C GLU A 200 18.67 -9.11 -3.03
N ALA A 201 18.84 -7.81 -3.25
CA ALA A 201 18.77 -6.79 -2.20
C ALA A 201 17.37 -6.72 -1.56
N VAL A 202 16.32 -7.08 -2.28
CA VAL A 202 14.94 -7.09 -1.76
C VAL A 202 14.77 -8.28 -0.83
N THR A 203 14.75 -8.02 0.46
CA THR A 203 14.64 -9.05 1.50
C THR A 203 13.34 -9.02 2.27
N LYS A 204 12.57 -7.95 2.15
CA LYS A 204 11.27 -7.81 2.81
C LYS A 204 10.20 -7.39 1.81
N MET A 205 9.00 -7.88 2.03
CA MET A 205 7.82 -7.53 1.24
C MET A 205 6.58 -7.47 2.12
N LEU A 206 5.83 -6.39 2.01
CA LEU A 206 4.47 -6.27 2.47
C LEU A 206 3.59 -6.18 1.23
N ILE A 207 2.71 -7.15 1.00
CA ILE A 207 1.91 -7.20 -0.22
C ILE A 207 0.46 -7.50 0.10
N GLU A 208 -0.46 -6.68 -0.39
CA GLU A 208 -1.86 -7.04 -0.51
C GLU A 208 -2.08 -7.74 -1.85
N ILE A 209 -2.76 -8.88 -1.82
CA ILE A 209 -3.08 -9.68 -3.01
C ILE A 209 -4.60 -9.71 -3.14
N HIS A 210 -5.10 -9.44 -4.35
CA HIS A 210 -6.52 -9.28 -4.65
C HIS A 210 -7.10 -10.50 -5.38
N PRO A 211 -7.38 -11.64 -4.70
CA PRO A 211 -7.90 -12.85 -5.36
C PRO A 211 -9.27 -12.63 -6.01
N GLU A 212 -10.06 -11.68 -5.53
CA GLU A 212 -11.33 -11.29 -6.14
C GLU A 212 -11.16 -10.57 -7.48
N ILE A 213 -9.95 -10.07 -7.79
CA ILE A 213 -9.61 -9.41 -9.05
C ILE A 213 -8.86 -10.34 -9.98
N ILE A 214 -7.80 -11.00 -9.48
CA ILE A 214 -6.89 -11.81 -10.28
C ILE A 214 -7.17 -13.32 -10.20
N GLY A 215 -8.15 -13.74 -9.40
CA GLY A 215 -8.55 -15.14 -9.30
C GLY A 215 -7.41 -16.06 -8.89
N MET A 216 -7.23 -17.16 -9.63
CA MET A 216 -6.20 -18.16 -9.34
C MET A 216 -4.76 -17.66 -9.47
N GLU A 217 -4.53 -16.53 -10.16
CA GLU A 217 -3.19 -15.93 -10.24
C GLU A 217 -2.69 -15.48 -8.86
N ALA A 218 -3.58 -15.15 -7.92
CA ALA A 218 -3.22 -14.82 -6.53
C ALA A 218 -2.39 -15.92 -5.87
N TYR A 219 -2.78 -17.18 -6.09
CA TYR A 219 -2.03 -18.34 -5.54
C TYR A 219 -0.67 -18.50 -6.21
N LYS A 220 -0.56 -18.20 -7.52
CA LYS A 220 0.72 -18.24 -8.24
C LYS A 220 1.68 -17.15 -7.74
N VAL A 221 1.18 -15.96 -7.36
CA VAL A 221 1.98 -14.92 -6.75
C VAL A 221 2.64 -15.42 -5.47
N LEU A 222 1.86 -15.96 -4.52
CA LEU A 222 2.40 -16.50 -3.28
C LEU A 222 3.35 -17.68 -3.52
N GLU A 223 2.99 -18.62 -4.39
CA GLU A 223 3.85 -19.76 -4.73
C GLU A 223 5.20 -19.29 -5.30
N THR A 224 5.19 -18.30 -6.20
CA THR A 224 6.39 -17.74 -6.80
C THR A 224 7.27 -17.08 -5.75
N LEU A 225 6.69 -16.31 -4.85
CA LEU A 225 7.43 -15.67 -3.74
C LEU A 225 8.10 -16.70 -2.84
N ILE A 226 7.38 -17.76 -2.45
CA ILE A 226 7.94 -18.83 -1.62
C ILE A 226 9.08 -19.57 -2.37
N ARG A 227 8.90 -19.87 -3.66
CA ARG A 227 9.93 -20.49 -4.49
C ARG A 227 11.15 -19.59 -4.69
N SER A 228 10.97 -18.27 -4.63
CA SER A 228 12.05 -17.26 -4.68
C SER A 228 12.73 -17.05 -3.31
N GLY A 229 12.45 -17.91 -2.33
CA GLY A 229 13.11 -17.92 -1.02
C GLY A 229 12.48 -17.03 0.03
N PHE A 230 11.31 -16.44 -0.22
CA PHE A 230 10.58 -15.73 0.81
C PHE A 230 9.82 -16.69 1.73
N SER A 231 9.75 -16.35 3.00
CA SER A 231 8.94 -17.04 4.02
C SER A 231 7.93 -16.06 4.61
N VAL A 232 6.73 -16.54 4.89
CA VAL A 232 5.67 -15.75 5.52
C VAL A 232 6.05 -15.44 6.96
N GLN A 233 6.08 -14.18 7.33
CA GLN A 233 6.31 -13.69 8.70
C GLN A 233 5.00 -13.40 9.42
N GLY A 234 3.97 -12.98 8.68
CA GLY A 234 2.64 -12.72 9.16
C GLY A 234 1.66 -12.49 8.02
N HIS A 235 0.37 -12.56 8.34
CA HIS A 235 -0.68 -12.16 7.42
C HIS A 235 -1.86 -11.55 8.18
N SER A 236 -2.58 -10.67 7.51
CA SER A 236 -3.82 -10.08 8.00
C SER A 236 -4.71 -9.84 6.78
N TRP A 237 -5.87 -10.51 6.73
CA TRP A 237 -6.75 -10.49 5.54
C TRP A 237 -5.98 -10.94 4.29
N ASN A 238 -5.97 -10.13 3.24
CA ASN A 238 -5.26 -10.38 1.98
C ASN A 238 -3.83 -9.81 1.97
N THR A 239 -3.37 -9.21 3.09
CA THR A 239 -2.04 -8.62 3.21
C THR A 239 -1.08 -9.60 3.87
N TRP A 240 0.10 -9.74 3.28
CA TRP A 240 1.15 -10.66 3.68
C TRP A 240 2.45 -9.92 3.94
N SER A 241 3.10 -10.22 5.07
CA SER A 241 4.48 -9.83 5.31
C SER A 241 5.39 -11.04 5.06
N LEU A 242 6.35 -10.86 4.15
CA LEU A 242 7.27 -11.92 3.71
C LEU A 242 8.71 -11.45 3.82
N GLN A 243 9.60 -12.35 4.21
CA GLN A 243 11.01 -12.09 4.33
C GLN A 243 11.83 -13.23 3.74
N ARG A 244 12.94 -12.89 3.08
CA ARG A 244 13.98 -13.87 2.71
C ARG A 244 15.30 -13.48 3.35
N GLU A 245 16.10 -14.49 3.71
CA GLU A 245 17.46 -14.27 4.17
C GLU A 245 18.33 -13.80 2.99
N LYS A 246 19.22 -12.85 3.26
CA LYS A 246 20.28 -12.52 2.29
C LYS A 246 21.10 -13.80 2.07
N ALA A 247 21.30 -14.19 0.83
CA ALA A 247 22.13 -15.35 0.51
C ALA A 247 23.46 -15.24 1.27
N PHE A 248 23.73 -16.22 2.12
CA PHE A 248 25.02 -16.34 2.81
C PHE A 248 26.08 -16.60 1.72
N ARG A 249 26.83 -15.55 1.33
CA ARG A 249 28.05 -15.75 0.54
C ARG A 249 29.13 -16.22 1.49
N PRO A 250 29.60 -17.47 1.38
CA PRO A 250 30.76 -17.90 2.17
C PRO A 250 31.92 -16.93 1.85
N ARG A 251 32.48 -16.30 2.89
CA ARG A 251 33.66 -15.46 2.74
C ARG A 251 34.74 -16.33 2.13
N GLY A 252 35.11 -15.99 0.89
CA GLY A 252 36.42 -16.25 0.29
C GLY A 252 36.97 -17.64 0.47
N GLN A 253 36.92 -18.42 -0.62
CA GLN A 253 38.14 -19.11 -1.04
C GLN A 253 38.83 -18.15 -2.01
N GLY A 254 39.74 -17.35 -1.48
CA GLY A 254 40.77 -16.63 -2.24
C GLY A 254 42.00 -17.49 -2.30
#